data_f0a1e771e53b7b2c0dc49d61f33503b4
#
_entry.id   f0a1e771e53b7b2c0dc49d61f33503b4
#
_cell.length_a   1.000
_cell.length_b   1.000
_cell.length_c   1.000
_cell.angle_alpha   90.00
_cell.angle_beta   90.00
_cell.angle_gamma   90.00
#
_symmetry.space_group_name_H-M   'P 1'
#
loop_
_entity.id
_entity.type
_entity.pdbx_description
1 polymer ?
#
loop_
_entity_poly.entity_id
_entity_poly.type
_entity_poly.pdbx_seq_one_letter_code
_entity_poly.pdbx_strand_id
1 'polypeptide(L)'
;MNQPFCSPVQALRSVLDAAALLPSPSPETIPLEAACGRIAASDICARMDQPPFDRSPLDGYALHSADTAGASRENPVTLPVVMKLYAGDAPAAALPAGCAARIMTGAPLPEDADCVLMQELTDSGEETVQLYAAVKPLQNVVFRGEDVAAGAVIAPAGTVLTPAHLGVLAGQGYAEVTVCRPLTVGILSTGSELLEPGAPWAPGKIYDANGIQNAARLRQLGFAVERQQCSDSPEVITGKMQEIGRAHV
;
A
#
# COMPACT_ATOMS: atom_id res chain seq x y z
N MET A 1 -29.81 -42.94 -15.21
CA MET A 1 -29.35 -42.80 -13.81
C MET A 1 -29.56 -41.36 -13.39
N ASN A 2 -30.58 -41.13 -12.51
CA ASN A 2 -30.80 -39.79 -11.97
C ASN A 2 -29.64 -39.43 -11.03
N GLN A 3 -28.68 -38.65 -11.50
CA GLN A 3 -27.79 -37.97 -10.57
C GLN A 3 -28.63 -36.94 -9.78
N PRO A 4 -28.57 -36.98 -8.44
CA PRO A 4 -29.31 -36.01 -7.65
C PRO A 4 -28.76 -34.62 -7.95
N PHE A 5 -29.67 -33.66 -8.25
CA PHE A 5 -29.29 -32.26 -8.38
C PHE A 5 -28.67 -31.79 -7.06
N CYS A 6 -27.45 -31.23 -7.12
CA CYS A 6 -26.85 -30.63 -5.94
C CYS A 6 -27.46 -29.23 -5.72
N SER A 7 -27.65 -28.83 -4.46
CA SER A 7 -28.04 -27.46 -4.14
C SER A 7 -26.94 -26.47 -4.47
N PRO A 8 -27.26 -25.17 -4.69
CA PRO A 8 -26.22 -24.14 -4.91
C PRO A 8 -25.16 -24.08 -3.79
N VAL A 9 -25.57 -24.34 -2.54
CA VAL A 9 -24.63 -24.39 -1.38
C VAL A 9 -23.68 -25.58 -1.48
N GLN A 10 -24.18 -26.74 -1.88
CA GLN A 10 -23.31 -27.93 -2.07
C GLN A 10 -22.36 -27.72 -3.25
N ALA A 11 -22.82 -27.14 -4.35
CA ALA A 11 -21.97 -26.80 -5.50
C ALA A 11 -20.84 -25.83 -5.10
N LEU A 12 -21.18 -24.75 -4.37
CA LEU A 12 -20.20 -23.80 -3.87
C LEU A 12 -19.16 -24.47 -2.97
N ARG A 13 -19.62 -25.34 -2.04
CA ARG A 13 -18.71 -26.07 -1.14
C ARG A 13 -17.75 -26.95 -1.93
N SER A 14 -18.26 -27.69 -2.92
CA SER A 14 -17.40 -28.54 -3.77
C SER A 14 -16.35 -27.74 -4.54
N VAL A 15 -16.69 -26.54 -5.02
CA VAL A 15 -15.74 -25.62 -5.68
C VAL A 15 -14.67 -25.14 -4.70
N LEU A 16 -15.08 -24.72 -3.49
CA LEU A 16 -14.14 -24.27 -2.46
C LEU A 16 -13.20 -25.39 -1.99
N ASP A 17 -13.75 -26.60 -1.79
CA ASP A 17 -12.95 -27.77 -1.42
C ASP A 17 -11.92 -28.12 -2.51
N ALA A 18 -12.32 -28.05 -3.79
CA ALA A 18 -11.41 -28.27 -4.91
C ALA A 18 -10.34 -27.15 -5.02
N ALA A 19 -10.74 -25.89 -4.81
CA ALA A 19 -9.82 -24.76 -4.82
C ALA A 19 -8.78 -24.86 -3.71
N ALA A 20 -9.12 -25.41 -2.54
CA ALA A 20 -8.20 -25.62 -1.42
C ALA A 20 -7.10 -26.66 -1.72
N LEU A 21 -7.30 -27.50 -2.75
CA LEU A 21 -6.32 -28.50 -3.19
C LEU A 21 -5.35 -27.93 -4.24
N LEU A 22 -5.60 -26.74 -4.76
CA LEU A 22 -4.68 -26.11 -5.72
C LEU A 22 -3.36 -25.73 -5.04
N PRO A 23 -2.23 -25.85 -5.73
CA PRO A 23 -0.96 -25.36 -5.20
C PRO A 23 -1.03 -23.84 -5.01
N SER A 24 -0.33 -23.34 -4.00
CA SER A 24 -0.19 -21.89 -3.82
C SER A 24 0.40 -21.27 -5.08
N PRO A 25 -0.13 -20.12 -5.53
CA PRO A 25 0.41 -19.44 -6.70
C PRO A 25 1.89 -19.14 -6.53
N SER A 26 2.70 -19.37 -7.57
CA SER A 26 4.13 -19.07 -7.55
C SER A 26 4.35 -17.57 -7.36
N PRO A 27 5.38 -17.16 -6.59
CA PRO A 27 5.71 -15.75 -6.43
C PRO A 27 6.35 -15.18 -7.70
N GLU A 28 6.15 -13.90 -7.92
CA GLU A 28 6.87 -13.09 -8.92
C GLU A 28 7.17 -11.71 -8.34
N THR A 29 8.29 -11.12 -8.74
CA THR A 29 8.67 -9.77 -8.35
C THR A 29 8.29 -8.81 -9.48
N ILE A 30 7.58 -7.74 -9.14
CA ILE A 30 7.09 -6.75 -10.08
C ILE A 30 7.38 -5.33 -9.57
N PRO A 31 7.45 -4.32 -10.46
CA PRO A 31 7.53 -2.93 -10.06
C PRO A 31 6.38 -2.55 -9.14
N LEU A 32 6.68 -1.74 -8.10
CA LEU A 32 5.69 -1.33 -7.10
C LEU A 32 4.45 -0.68 -7.73
N GLU A 33 4.63 0.16 -8.75
CA GLU A 33 3.55 0.84 -9.45
C GLU A 33 2.56 -0.12 -10.17
N ALA A 34 3.01 -1.32 -10.50
CA ALA A 34 2.18 -2.37 -11.10
C ALA A 34 1.50 -3.28 -10.06
N ALA A 35 1.73 -3.06 -8.77
CA ALA A 35 1.31 -3.98 -7.72
C ALA A 35 -0.12 -3.74 -7.19
N CYS A 36 -0.78 -2.65 -7.58
CA CYS A 36 -2.16 -2.39 -7.15
C CYS A 36 -3.11 -3.50 -7.58
N GLY A 37 -3.87 -4.05 -6.62
CA GLY A 37 -4.78 -5.17 -6.86
C GLY A 37 -4.12 -6.56 -6.89
N ARG A 38 -2.78 -6.62 -6.80
CA ARG A 38 -2.03 -7.88 -6.69
C ARG A 38 -2.03 -8.38 -5.24
N ILE A 39 -1.76 -9.66 -5.04
CA ILE A 39 -1.74 -10.32 -3.74
C ILE A 39 -0.30 -10.46 -3.27
N ALA A 40 0.02 -9.98 -2.07
CA ALA A 40 1.33 -10.15 -1.46
C ALA A 40 1.66 -11.64 -1.29
N ALA A 41 2.82 -12.09 -1.81
CA ALA A 41 3.24 -13.49 -1.74
C ALA A 41 3.85 -13.88 -0.38
N SER A 42 4.33 -12.89 0.36
CA SER A 42 4.89 -13.03 1.71
C SER A 42 4.60 -11.74 2.48
N ASP A 43 4.85 -11.77 3.78
CA ASP A 43 4.78 -10.56 4.60
C ASP A 43 5.74 -9.49 4.05
N ILE A 44 5.23 -8.27 3.87
CA ILE A 44 6.02 -7.11 3.46
C ILE A 44 6.21 -6.23 4.68
N CYS A 45 7.46 -6.11 5.14
CA CYS A 45 7.79 -5.42 6.38
C CYS A 45 8.38 -4.03 6.10
N ALA A 46 8.29 -3.15 7.09
CA ALA A 46 8.94 -1.84 7.05
C ALA A 46 10.47 -2.00 7.04
N ARG A 47 11.14 -1.30 6.13
CA ARG A 47 12.61 -1.31 6.00
C ARG A 47 13.28 -0.34 6.96
N MET A 48 12.56 0.70 7.36
CA MET A 48 13.03 1.76 8.25
C MET A 48 11.88 2.28 9.09
N ASP A 49 12.22 2.99 10.16
CA ASP A 49 11.25 3.74 10.94
C ASP A 49 10.58 4.84 10.09
N GLN A 50 9.30 5.07 10.31
CA GLN A 50 8.54 6.14 9.68
C GLN A 50 7.87 6.99 10.78
N PRO A 51 8.19 8.26 10.92
CA PRO A 51 9.29 8.97 10.24
C PRO A 51 10.68 8.42 10.64
N PRO A 52 11.73 8.67 9.81
CA PRO A 52 13.06 8.10 10.05
C PRO A 52 13.87 8.82 11.14
N PHE A 53 13.40 9.97 11.62
CA PHE A 53 14.00 10.81 12.67
C PHE A 53 12.90 11.60 13.39
N ASP A 54 13.21 12.11 14.57
CA ASP A 54 12.36 13.05 15.29
C ASP A 54 12.27 14.36 14.51
N ARG A 55 11.05 14.87 14.28
CA ARG A 55 10.79 16.01 13.41
C ARG A 55 9.76 16.98 13.97
N SER A 56 9.81 18.22 13.49
CA SER A 56 8.76 19.20 13.80
C SER A 56 7.50 18.97 12.94
N PRO A 57 6.30 18.92 13.54
CA PRO A 57 5.03 18.92 12.81
C PRO A 57 4.58 20.32 12.36
N LEU A 58 5.31 21.37 12.75
CA LEU A 58 4.89 22.77 12.52
C LEU A 58 6.11 23.69 12.35
N ASP A 59 5.86 24.87 11.85
CA ASP A 59 6.86 25.95 11.77
C ASP A 59 6.98 26.63 13.13
N GLY A 60 8.22 26.83 13.60
CA GLY A 60 8.45 27.38 14.92
C GLY A 60 9.91 27.39 15.34
N TYR A 61 10.13 27.12 16.63
CA TYR A 61 11.45 27.10 17.25
C TYR A 61 11.61 25.83 18.08
N ALA A 62 12.62 25.02 17.76
CA ALA A 62 13.07 23.92 18.59
C ALA A 62 13.85 24.46 19.77
N LEU A 63 13.58 23.96 20.98
CA LEU A 63 13.99 24.52 22.24
C LEU A 63 14.28 23.41 23.27
N HIS A 64 14.98 23.76 24.33
CA HIS A 64 14.87 23.04 25.58
C HIS A 64 13.65 23.57 26.34
N SER A 65 12.74 22.71 26.71
CA SER A 65 11.50 23.11 27.42
C SER A 65 11.79 23.88 28.72
N ALA A 66 12.88 23.52 29.40
CA ALA A 66 13.33 24.22 30.63
C ALA A 66 13.64 25.70 30.39
N ASP A 67 14.15 26.07 29.21
CA ASP A 67 14.48 27.46 28.84
C ASP A 67 13.22 28.31 28.59
N THR A 68 12.05 27.69 28.45
CA THR A 68 10.76 28.39 28.24
C THR A 68 10.03 28.70 29.55
N ALA A 69 10.58 28.30 30.68
CA ALA A 69 9.88 28.38 31.96
C ALA A 69 9.47 29.82 32.31
N GLY A 70 8.19 30.01 32.61
CA GLY A 70 7.63 31.33 32.95
C GLY A 70 7.38 32.27 31.77
N ALA A 71 7.64 31.85 30.53
CA ALA A 71 7.35 32.64 29.33
C ALA A 71 5.85 32.92 29.22
N SER A 72 5.52 34.19 29.02
CA SER A 72 4.16 34.65 28.74
C SER A 72 4.21 35.92 27.86
N ARG A 73 3.07 36.40 27.40
CA ARG A 73 3.01 37.67 26.65
C ARG A 73 3.40 38.88 27.50
N GLU A 74 3.14 38.83 28.80
CA GLU A 74 3.50 39.87 29.78
C GLU A 74 4.96 39.77 30.22
N ASN A 75 5.54 38.59 30.16
CA ASN A 75 6.91 38.31 30.55
C ASN A 75 7.59 37.37 29.50
N PRO A 76 7.95 37.88 28.31
CA PRO A 76 8.54 37.06 27.27
C PRO A 76 9.96 36.62 27.66
N VAL A 77 10.30 35.38 27.28
CA VAL A 77 11.68 34.87 27.36
C VAL A 77 12.34 35.14 26.01
N THR A 78 13.53 35.72 26.02
CA THR A 78 14.31 36.01 24.79
C THR A 78 15.49 35.06 24.69
N LEU A 79 15.60 34.37 23.56
CA LEU A 79 16.70 33.44 23.27
C LEU A 79 17.40 33.80 21.96
N PRO A 80 18.71 33.60 21.81
CA PRO A 80 19.42 33.71 20.54
C PRO A 80 19.04 32.55 19.62
N VAL A 81 18.81 32.83 18.32
CA VAL A 81 18.55 31.83 17.29
C VAL A 81 19.88 31.46 16.65
N VAL A 82 20.37 30.26 16.92
CA VAL A 82 21.71 29.80 16.50
C VAL A 82 21.67 28.83 15.32
N MET A 83 20.49 28.33 14.95
CA MET A 83 20.30 27.40 13.82
C MET A 83 19.03 27.74 13.07
N LYS A 84 19.02 27.40 11.76
CA LYS A 84 17.82 27.39 10.91
C LYS A 84 17.75 26.04 10.22
N LEU A 85 16.64 25.33 10.39
CA LEU A 85 16.46 23.95 9.96
C LEU A 85 15.24 23.82 9.04
N TYR A 86 15.45 23.21 7.89
CA TYR A 86 14.43 23.02 6.86
C TYR A 86 14.18 21.52 6.59
N ALA A 87 13.04 21.21 6.03
CA ALA A 87 12.78 19.86 5.54
C ALA A 87 13.82 19.49 4.47
N GLY A 88 14.46 18.33 4.63
CA GLY A 88 15.54 17.86 3.77
C GLY A 88 16.95 18.13 4.30
N ASP A 89 17.08 18.93 5.37
CA ASP A 89 18.37 19.07 6.05
C ASP A 89 18.76 17.75 6.75
N ALA A 90 20.04 17.53 6.91
CA ALA A 90 20.55 16.46 7.77
C ALA A 90 20.25 16.79 9.24
N PRO A 91 20.10 15.77 10.14
CA PRO A 91 19.99 16.02 11.58
C PRO A 91 21.10 16.94 12.05
N ALA A 92 20.72 18.00 12.76
CA ALA A 92 21.65 19.02 13.24
C ALA A 92 22.42 18.53 14.49
N ALA A 93 23.54 19.17 14.75
CA ALA A 93 24.25 19.01 16.02
C ALA A 93 23.36 19.44 17.21
N ALA A 94 23.80 19.13 18.42
CA ALA A 94 23.12 19.48 19.66
C ALA A 94 22.78 20.99 19.73
N LEU A 95 21.60 21.32 20.19
CA LEU A 95 21.17 22.69 20.46
C LEU A 95 21.79 23.15 21.79
N PRO A 96 22.59 24.21 21.85
CA PRO A 96 23.13 24.73 23.10
C PRO A 96 21.98 25.19 24.05
N ALA A 97 22.14 24.91 25.34
CA ALA A 97 21.18 25.40 26.34
C ALA A 97 21.06 26.94 26.30
N GLY A 98 19.88 27.47 26.53
CA GLY A 98 19.58 28.89 26.43
C GLY A 98 19.56 29.45 24.99
N CYS A 99 19.48 28.57 23.98
CA CYS A 99 19.39 28.93 22.58
C CYS A 99 18.12 28.36 21.92
N ALA A 100 17.77 28.91 20.76
CA ALA A 100 16.69 28.45 19.91
C ALA A 100 17.19 28.03 18.53
N ALA A 101 16.57 27.03 17.94
CA ALA A 101 16.74 26.71 16.53
C ALA A 101 15.43 27.00 15.78
N ARG A 102 15.45 27.91 14.81
CA ARG A 102 14.31 28.11 13.93
C ARG A 102 14.09 26.84 13.10
N ILE A 103 12.91 26.26 13.16
CA ILE A 103 12.60 24.98 12.53
C ILE A 103 11.33 25.07 11.71
N MET A 104 11.35 24.45 10.52
CA MET A 104 10.19 24.36 9.64
C MET A 104 9.55 22.97 9.70
N THR A 105 8.30 22.89 9.35
CA THR A 105 7.53 21.63 9.26
C THR A 105 8.30 20.55 8.49
N GLY A 106 8.44 19.39 9.10
CA GLY A 106 9.15 18.24 8.53
C GLY A 106 10.68 18.25 8.71
N ALA A 107 11.26 19.34 9.24
CA ALA A 107 12.69 19.39 9.53
C ALA A 107 13.06 18.50 10.73
N PRO A 108 14.25 17.87 10.72
CA PRO A 108 14.73 17.07 11.84
C PRO A 108 14.95 17.95 13.07
N LEU A 109 14.59 17.43 14.25
CA LEU A 109 14.89 18.08 15.52
C LEU A 109 16.41 18.05 15.77
N PRO A 110 17.04 19.16 16.27
CA PRO A 110 18.42 19.08 16.71
C PRO A 110 18.54 18.16 17.94
N GLU A 111 19.71 17.56 18.09
CA GLU A 111 20.03 16.78 19.29
C GLU A 111 19.82 17.65 20.55
N ASP A 112 19.31 17.04 21.63
CA ASP A 112 18.99 17.66 22.92
C ASP A 112 17.81 18.65 22.93
N ALA A 113 17.26 19.09 21.80
CA ALA A 113 16.00 19.81 21.79
C ALA A 113 14.86 18.84 22.14
N ASP A 114 14.01 19.23 23.09
CA ASP A 114 12.94 18.37 23.60
C ASP A 114 11.52 18.89 23.29
N CYS A 115 11.39 20.04 22.63
CA CYS A 115 10.08 20.59 22.27
C CYS A 115 10.18 21.57 21.10
N VAL A 116 9.00 21.88 20.52
CA VAL A 116 8.87 22.95 19.52
C VAL A 116 7.77 23.92 19.95
N LEU A 117 8.08 25.19 20.00
CA LEU A 117 7.11 26.27 20.14
C LEU A 117 6.70 26.77 18.75
N MET A 118 5.40 26.79 18.46
CA MET A 118 4.86 27.31 17.20
C MET A 118 5.21 28.81 17.03
N GLN A 119 5.50 29.20 15.79
CA GLN A 119 5.94 30.59 15.51
C GLN A 119 4.92 31.65 15.89
N GLU A 120 3.60 31.30 15.89
CA GLU A 120 2.50 32.20 16.27
C GLU A 120 2.54 32.60 17.76
N LEU A 121 3.28 31.88 18.55
CA LEU A 121 3.53 32.19 19.97
C LEU A 121 4.89 32.84 20.23
N THR A 122 5.44 33.51 19.21
CA THR A 122 6.72 34.22 19.23
C THR A 122 6.62 35.54 18.45
N ASP A 123 7.70 36.32 18.44
CA ASP A 123 7.85 37.50 17.56
C ASP A 123 8.40 37.13 16.18
N SER A 124 8.61 35.85 15.90
CA SER A 124 9.23 35.33 14.66
C SER A 124 10.64 35.87 14.39
N GLY A 125 11.39 36.16 15.43
CA GLY A 125 12.73 36.77 15.33
C GLY A 125 13.76 35.84 14.64
N GLU A 126 14.67 36.46 13.88
CA GLU A 126 15.66 35.74 13.04
C GLU A 126 17.01 35.53 13.71
N GLU A 127 17.46 36.48 14.55
CA GLU A 127 18.73 36.43 15.32
C GLU A 127 18.47 36.15 16.80
N THR A 128 17.39 36.68 17.33
CA THR A 128 16.86 36.43 18.65
C THR A 128 15.34 36.24 18.54
N VAL A 129 14.76 35.42 19.39
CA VAL A 129 13.32 35.19 19.41
C VAL A 129 12.74 35.44 20.79
N GLN A 130 11.60 36.13 20.84
CA GLN A 130 10.80 36.28 22.05
C GLN A 130 9.73 35.21 22.12
N LEU A 131 9.75 34.42 23.19
CA LEU A 131 8.78 33.33 23.43
C LEU A 131 7.66 33.87 24.31
N TYR A 132 6.41 33.74 23.84
CA TYR A 132 5.22 34.23 24.55
C TYR A 132 4.45 33.13 25.29
N ALA A 133 4.98 31.91 25.32
CA ALA A 133 4.41 30.79 26.06
C ALA A 133 5.48 29.78 26.47
N ALA A 134 5.28 29.14 27.62
CA ALA A 134 6.05 28.00 28.02
C ALA A 134 5.59 26.74 27.28
N VAL A 135 6.53 25.85 26.98
CA VAL A 135 6.26 24.57 26.28
C VAL A 135 6.64 23.42 27.21
N LYS A 136 5.84 22.35 27.21
CA LYS A 136 6.12 21.15 27.98
C LYS A 136 7.17 20.29 27.25
N PRO A 137 7.94 19.46 28.00
CA PRO A 137 8.78 18.46 27.38
C PRO A 137 7.99 17.61 26.40
N LEU A 138 8.59 17.27 25.26
CA LEU A 138 8.08 16.46 24.16
C LEU A 138 6.86 17.04 23.42
N GLN A 139 6.47 18.26 23.75
CA GLN A 139 5.34 18.91 23.06
C GLN A 139 5.73 19.32 21.63
N ASN A 140 4.84 19.01 20.68
CA ASN A 140 5.03 19.30 19.23
C ASN A 140 6.28 18.62 18.63
N VAL A 141 6.57 17.39 19.07
CA VAL A 141 7.58 16.52 18.46
C VAL A 141 6.87 15.31 17.89
N VAL A 142 7.15 14.98 16.63
CA VAL A 142 6.77 13.71 16.01
C VAL A 142 7.98 12.78 16.10
N PHE A 143 7.82 11.66 16.79
CA PHE A 143 8.93 10.78 17.08
C PHE A 143 9.27 9.85 15.92
N ARG A 144 10.53 9.51 15.83
CA ARG A 144 11.02 8.45 14.95
C ARG A 144 10.23 7.16 15.17
N GLY A 145 9.72 6.58 14.09
CA GLY A 145 8.98 5.31 14.13
C GLY A 145 7.55 5.41 14.68
N GLU A 146 7.04 6.63 14.95
CA GLU A 146 5.70 6.82 15.51
C GLU A 146 4.59 6.28 14.60
N ASP A 147 4.72 6.42 13.28
CA ASP A 147 3.76 5.89 12.32
C ASP A 147 3.97 4.40 12.06
N VAL A 148 5.22 4.00 11.78
CA VAL A 148 5.60 2.61 11.48
C VAL A 148 7.02 2.34 11.97
N ALA A 149 7.20 1.37 12.84
CA ALA A 149 8.53 0.94 13.29
C ALA A 149 9.19 0.02 12.26
N ALA A 150 10.51 0.10 12.14
CA ALA A 150 11.30 -0.83 11.30
C ALA A 150 10.99 -2.29 11.67
N GLY A 151 10.79 -3.13 10.66
CA GLY A 151 10.42 -4.54 10.84
C GLY A 151 8.92 -4.80 11.06
N ALA A 152 8.09 -3.77 11.28
CA ALA A 152 6.63 -3.94 11.37
C ALA A 152 6.07 -4.46 10.04
N VAL A 153 5.08 -5.36 10.11
CA VAL A 153 4.40 -5.88 8.93
C VAL A 153 3.44 -4.83 8.38
N ILE A 154 3.72 -4.35 7.17
CA ILE A 154 2.86 -3.40 6.44
C ILE A 154 1.73 -4.13 5.72
N ALA A 155 2.06 -5.24 5.05
CA ALA A 155 1.10 -6.06 4.33
C ALA A 155 1.41 -7.54 4.59
N PRO A 156 0.57 -8.26 5.36
CA PRO A 156 0.70 -9.70 5.53
C PRO A 156 0.57 -10.47 4.20
N ALA A 157 1.16 -11.66 4.14
CA ALA A 157 0.96 -12.60 3.04
C ALA A 157 -0.54 -12.80 2.75
N GLY A 158 -0.92 -12.83 1.48
CA GLY A 158 -2.31 -12.96 1.04
C GLY A 158 -3.10 -11.64 1.02
N THR A 159 -2.50 -10.52 1.43
CA THR A 159 -3.15 -9.20 1.36
C THR A 159 -3.25 -8.71 -0.09
N VAL A 160 -4.43 -8.25 -0.49
CA VAL A 160 -4.60 -7.51 -1.76
C VAL A 160 -4.02 -6.11 -1.57
N LEU A 161 -3.00 -5.77 -2.35
CA LEU A 161 -2.33 -4.49 -2.27
C LEU A 161 -3.23 -3.36 -2.81
N THR A 162 -3.48 -2.36 -1.98
CA THR A 162 -4.28 -1.18 -2.30
C THR A 162 -3.39 0.02 -2.59
N PRO A 163 -3.91 1.13 -3.17
CA PRO A 163 -3.14 2.37 -3.32
C PRO A 163 -2.51 2.86 -2.01
N ALA A 164 -3.18 2.68 -0.87
CA ALA A 164 -2.64 3.04 0.44
C ALA A 164 -1.39 2.21 0.79
N HIS A 165 -1.44 0.89 0.57
CA HIS A 165 -0.27 0.03 0.75
C HIS A 165 0.90 0.48 -0.14
N LEU A 166 0.63 0.79 -1.42
CA LEU A 166 1.67 1.26 -2.34
C LEU A 166 2.31 2.57 -1.87
N GLY A 167 1.51 3.50 -1.34
CA GLY A 167 2.01 4.76 -0.79
C GLY A 167 2.95 4.54 0.39
N VAL A 168 2.57 3.68 1.34
CA VAL A 168 3.41 3.34 2.50
C VAL A 168 4.69 2.63 2.03
N LEU A 169 4.59 1.65 1.13
CA LEU A 169 5.74 0.91 0.59
C LEU A 169 6.70 1.82 -0.18
N ALA A 170 6.18 2.77 -0.96
CA ALA A 170 7.00 3.78 -1.62
C ALA A 170 7.77 4.64 -0.61
N GLY A 171 7.11 5.08 0.47
CA GLY A 171 7.74 5.80 1.58
C GLY A 171 8.81 4.98 2.32
N GLN A 172 8.75 3.65 2.22
CA GLN A 172 9.75 2.71 2.73
C GLN A 172 10.87 2.38 1.71
N GLY A 173 10.88 3.05 0.55
CA GLY A 173 11.88 2.86 -0.50
C GLY A 173 11.77 1.55 -1.28
N TYR A 174 10.57 0.97 -1.36
CA TYR A 174 10.33 -0.18 -2.22
C TYR A 174 10.17 0.27 -3.68
N ALA A 175 11.04 -0.19 -4.57
CA ALA A 175 10.88 -0.05 -6.02
C ALA A 175 10.10 -1.23 -6.62
N GLU A 176 10.19 -2.39 -5.98
CA GLU A 176 9.60 -3.65 -6.41
C GLU A 176 9.04 -4.41 -5.20
N VAL A 177 8.06 -5.28 -5.44
CA VAL A 177 7.45 -6.15 -4.44
C VAL A 177 7.21 -7.55 -4.99
N THR A 178 7.23 -8.54 -4.09
CA THR A 178 6.94 -9.93 -4.42
C THR A 178 5.46 -10.21 -4.21
N VAL A 179 4.78 -10.60 -5.27
CA VAL A 179 3.35 -10.88 -5.30
C VAL A 179 3.07 -12.27 -5.83
N CYS A 180 1.89 -12.79 -5.57
CA CYS A 180 1.42 -14.01 -6.19
C CYS A 180 1.22 -13.81 -7.69
N ARG A 181 1.71 -14.75 -8.52
CA ARG A 181 1.38 -14.78 -9.94
C ARG A 181 -0.12 -14.99 -10.12
N PRO A 182 -0.81 -14.27 -11.01
CA PRO A 182 -2.23 -14.51 -11.29
C PRO A 182 -2.45 -15.95 -11.73
N LEU A 183 -3.52 -16.55 -11.22
CA LEU A 183 -3.98 -17.84 -11.76
C LEU A 183 -4.51 -17.63 -13.18
N THR A 184 -4.24 -18.57 -14.05
CA THR A 184 -4.85 -18.63 -15.38
C THR A 184 -6.11 -19.47 -15.32
N VAL A 185 -7.21 -18.96 -15.86
CA VAL A 185 -8.51 -19.64 -15.92
C VAL A 185 -8.88 -19.90 -17.37
N GLY A 186 -9.06 -21.17 -17.71
CA GLY A 186 -9.60 -21.57 -19.00
C GLY A 186 -11.12 -21.54 -19.01
N ILE A 187 -11.71 -20.89 -20.02
CA ILE A 187 -13.15 -20.94 -20.30
C ILE A 187 -13.36 -21.75 -21.56
N LEU A 188 -14.14 -22.80 -21.47
CA LEU A 188 -14.54 -23.59 -22.62
C LEU A 188 -16.05 -23.46 -22.82
N SER A 189 -16.46 -22.73 -23.90
CA SER A 189 -17.83 -22.67 -24.36
C SER A 189 -18.13 -23.86 -25.25
N THR A 190 -19.11 -24.70 -24.91
CA THR A 190 -19.52 -25.86 -25.70
C THR A 190 -20.89 -25.61 -26.33
N GLY A 191 -21.05 -25.97 -27.57
CA GLY A 191 -22.29 -25.84 -28.32
C GLY A 191 -22.02 -25.79 -29.81
N SER A 192 -22.61 -26.72 -30.54
CA SER A 192 -22.52 -26.75 -32.01
C SER A 192 -23.28 -25.57 -32.66
N GLU A 193 -24.17 -24.90 -31.92
CA GLU A 193 -24.88 -23.69 -32.34
C GLU A 193 -24.07 -22.40 -32.18
N LEU A 194 -22.97 -22.43 -31.39
CA LEU A 194 -22.26 -21.23 -31.03
C LEU A 194 -21.40 -20.68 -32.19
N LEU A 195 -21.39 -19.37 -32.34
CA LEU A 195 -20.51 -18.61 -33.22
C LEU A 195 -19.63 -17.65 -32.40
N GLU A 196 -18.41 -17.46 -32.85
CA GLU A 196 -17.59 -16.36 -32.35
C GLU A 196 -18.20 -15.00 -32.74
N PRO A 197 -18.25 -14.01 -31.82
CA PRO A 197 -18.65 -12.66 -32.18
C PRO A 197 -17.83 -12.11 -33.35
N GLY A 198 -18.53 -11.59 -34.35
CA GLY A 198 -17.92 -11.12 -35.60
C GLY A 198 -17.93 -12.14 -36.75
N ALA A 199 -18.19 -13.43 -36.48
CA ALA A 199 -18.40 -14.40 -37.52
C ALA A 199 -19.75 -14.13 -38.27
N PRO A 200 -19.86 -14.46 -39.59
CA PRO A 200 -21.13 -14.34 -40.29
C PRO A 200 -22.24 -15.17 -39.61
N TRP A 201 -23.39 -14.53 -39.38
CA TRP A 201 -24.53 -15.25 -38.80
C TRP A 201 -25.11 -16.28 -39.80
N ALA A 202 -25.55 -17.41 -39.26
CA ALA A 202 -26.22 -18.46 -40.02
C ALA A 202 -27.50 -18.94 -39.27
N PRO A 203 -28.52 -19.44 -39.99
CA PRO A 203 -29.70 -19.99 -39.38
C PRO A 203 -29.38 -21.11 -38.36
N GLY A 204 -30.03 -21.09 -37.20
CA GLY A 204 -29.78 -22.05 -36.13
C GLY A 204 -28.53 -21.79 -35.29
N LYS A 205 -27.85 -20.68 -35.51
CA LYS A 205 -26.66 -20.28 -34.76
C LYS A 205 -26.92 -19.08 -33.87
N ILE A 206 -26.17 -19.01 -32.76
CA ILE A 206 -26.14 -17.88 -31.82
C ILE A 206 -24.71 -17.52 -31.50
N TYR A 207 -24.47 -16.27 -31.11
CA TYR A 207 -23.13 -15.84 -30.71
C TYR A 207 -22.82 -16.21 -29.24
N ASP A 208 -21.56 -16.57 -28.95
CA ASP A 208 -21.07 -16.87 -27.60
C ASP A 208 -20.98 -15.61 -26.73
N ALA A 209 -22.11 -15.18 -26.19
CA ALA A 209 -22.18 -14.07 -25.25
C ALA A 209 -21.64 -14.45 -23.86
N ASN A 210 -21.91 -15.69 -23.42
CA ASN A 210 -21.54 -16.17 -22.07
C ASN A 210 -20.01 -16.29 -21.90
N GLY A 211 -19.32 -16.82 -22.90
CA GLY A 211 -17.87 -16.91 -22.86
C GLY A 211 -17.20 -15.55 -22.75
N ILE A 212 -17.69 -14.56 -23.51
CA ILE A 212 -17.19 -13.17 -23.43
C ILE A 212 -17.47 -12.55 -22.06
N GLN A 213 -18.71 -12.67 -21.57
CA GLN A 213 -19.10 -12.11 -20.27
C GLN A 213 -18.29 -12.69 -19.12
N ASN A 214 -18.16 -14.02 -19.07
CA ASN A 214 -17.40 -14.71 -18.02
C ASN A 214 -15.90 -14.34 -18.09
N ALA A 215 -15.32 -14.29 -19.30
CA ALA A 215 -13.94 -13.87 -19.47
C ALA A 215 -13.69 -12.44 -18.97
N ALA A 216 -14.60 -11.51 -19.30
CA ALA A 216 -14.51 -10.13 -18.82
C ALA A 216 -14.59 -10.06 -17.28
N ARG A 217 -15.51 -10.83 -16.68
CA ARG A 217 -15.66 -10.88 -15.22
C ARG A 217 -14.43 -11.44 -14.52
N LEU A 218 -13.84 -12.52 -15.02
CA LEU A 218 -12.64 -13.11 -14.46
C LEU A 218 -11.43 -12.17 -14.58
N ARG A 219 -11.25 -11.50 -15.72
CA ARG A 219 -10.20 -10.47 -15.89
C ARG A 219 -10.37 -9.32 -14.90
N GLN A 220 -11.61 -8.88 -14.65
CA GLN A 220 -11.92 -7.85 -13.66
C GLN A 220 -11.53 -8.28 -12.23
N LEU A 221 -11.55 -9.59 -11.94
CA LEU A 221 -11.10 -10.18 -10.68
C LEU A 221 -9.57 -10.42 -10.62
N GLY A 222 -8.82 -10.05 -11.66
CA GLY A 222 -7.36 -10.17 -11.68
C GLY A 222 -6.82 -11.49 -12.23
N PHE A 223 -7.67 -12.37 -12.79
CA PHE A 223 -7.20 -13.62 -13.39
C PHE A 223 -6.67 -13.40 -14.82
N ALA A 224 -5.66 -14.16 -15.21
CA ALA A 224 -5.36 -14.41 -16.61
C ALA A 224 -6.42 -15.33 -17.19
N VAL A 225 -6.94 -15.04 -18.40
CA VAL A 225 -8.08 -15.79 -18.95
C VAL A 225 -7.80 -16.22 -20.37
N GLU A 226 -7.90 -17.52 -20.62
CA GLU A 226 -7.94 -18.13 -21.93
C GLU A 226 -9.37 -18.56 -22.25
N ARG A 227 -9.88 -18.21 -23.43
CA ARG A 227 -11.21 -18.60 -23.88
C ARG A 227 -11.11 -19.44 -25.15
N GLN A 228 -11.79 -20.56 -25.14
CA GLN A 228 -11.93 -21.47 -26.27
C GLN A 228 -13.40 -21.84 -26.47
N GLN A 229 -13.75 -22.22 -27.68
CA GLN A 229 -15.06 -22.71 -28.07
C GLN A 229 -14.93 -24.07 -28.78
N CYS A 230 -15.86 -24.97 -28.60
CA CYS A 230 -15.91 -26.23 -29.31
C CYS A 230 -17.34 -26.77 -29.50
N SER A 231 -17.49 -27.77 -30.34
CA SER A 231 -18.75 -28.52 -30.48
C SER A 231 -19.02 -29.40 -29.27
N ASP A 232 -20.25 -29.94 -29.19
CA ASP A 232 -20.72 -30.82 -28.08
C ASP A 232 -20.16 -32.24 -28.13
N SER A 233 -19.26 -32.57 -29.06
CA SER A 233 -18.63 -33.90 -29.11
C SER A 233 -17.78 -34.14 -27.85
N PRO A 234 -18.04 -35.23 -27.10
CA PRO A 234 -17.24 -35.57 -25.90
C PRO A 234 -15.71 -35.67 -26.18
N GLU A 235 -15.32 -36.16 -27.35
CA GLU A 235 -13.92 -36.30 -27.76
C GLU A 235 -13.28 -34.94 -27.96
N VAL A 236 -14.00 -33.99 -28.61
CA VAL A 236 -13.51 -32.64 -28.84
C VAL A 236 -13.41 -31.88 -27.51
N ILE A 237 -14.43 -31.97 -26.66
CA ILE A 237 -14.44 -31.35 -25.31
C ILE A 237 -13.24 -31.87 -24.51
N THR A 238 -13.04 -33.20 -24.44
CA THR A 238 -11.94 -33.81 -23.70
C THR A 238 -10.58 -33.35 -24.24
N GLY A 239 -10.43 -33.32 -25.55
CA GLY A 239 -9.21 -32.80 -26.20
C GLY A 239 -8.90 -31.35 -25.82
N LYS A 240 -9.93 -30.48 -25.89
CA LYS A 240 -9.79 -29.05 -25.52
C LYS A 240 -9.50 -28.85 -24.02
N MET A 241 -10.13 -29.60 -23.14
CA MET A 241 -9.81 -29.56 -21.70
C MET A 241 -8.36 -29.98 -21.40
N GLN A 242 -7.85 -31.01 -22.12
CA GLN A 242 -6.45 -31.39 -22.00
C GLN A 242 -5.48 -30.35 -22.56
N GLU A 243 -5.85 -29.66 -23.63
CA GLU A 243 -5.06 -28.59 -24.23
C GLU A 243 -4.92 -27.41 -23.27
N ILE A 244 -6.05 -26.95 -22.69
CA ILE A 244 -6.09 -25.91 -21.65
C ILE A 244 -5.27 -26.36 -20.43
N GLY A 245 -5.44 -27.58 -19.94
CA GLY A 245 -4.70 -28.11 -18.78
C GLY A 245 -3.19 -28.18 -18.97
N ARG A 246 -2.69 -28.43 -20.18
CA ARG A 246 -1.25 -28.45 -20.49
C ARG A 246 -0.61 -27.07 -20.60
N ALA A 247 -1.38 -26.06 -20.94
CA ALA A 247 -0.89 -24.67 -21.01
C ALA A 247 -0.60 -24.06 -19.63
N HIS A 248 -0.96 -24.76 -18.56
CA HIS A 248 -0.88 -24.27 -17.18
C HIS A 248 -0.02 -25.09 -16.23
N VAL A 249 0.79 -26.02 -16.78
CA VAL A 249 1.76 -26.85 -16.02
C VAL A 249 3.18 -26.30 -16.14
#